data_8d49b28c5eb564d352c71064fbddd7df
#
_entry.id   8d49b28c5eb564d352c71064fbddd7df
#
_cell.length_a   1.000
_cell.length_b   1.000
_cell.length_c   1.000
_cell.angle_alpha   90.00
_cell.angle_beta   90.00
_cell.angle_gamma   90.00
#
_symmetry.space_group_name_H-M   'P 1'
#
loop_
_entity.id
_entity.type
_entity.pdbx_description
1 polymer ?
#
loop_
_entity_poly.entity_id
_entity_poly.type
_entity_poly.pdbx_seq_one_letter_code
_entity_poly.pdbx_strand_id
1 'polypeptide(L)'
;MKQVLHFNKVIKFVIIFGDLCLLNIIFISLYHIFDYQTLGNEFTHSLPQLLVLLNLVYLLCNYSNGVILHERIVRPERIVRRAFRNTIFHAALFISLATLAEIGTSSLRFFACFYGIFFICLAVYRLMFRYLLKRYREYGGNSRTVVLVGSNKNMAELYQEMAGDPTTGFRISGYFCDLPSN
;
A
#
# COMPACT_ATOMS: atom_id res chain seq x y z
N MET A 1 -2.24 20.04 14.33
CA MET A 1 -2.10 18.58 14.55
C MET A 1 -3.26 17.76 14.01
N LYS A 2 -4.53 18.15 14.20
CA LYS A 2 -5.73 17.42 13.69
C LYS A 2 -5.77 17.26 12.16
N GLN A 3 -5.43 18.26 11.35
CA GLN A 3 -5.46 18.18 9.89
C GLN A 3 -4.47 17.14 9.30
N VAL A 4 -3.30 17.02 9.88
CA VAL A 4 -2.27 16.05 9.41
C VAL A 4 -2.69 14.61 9.68
N LEU A 5 -3.34 14.35 10.81
CA LEU A 5 -3.89 13.03 11.13
C LEU A 5 -5.02 12.65 10.16
N HIS A 6 -5.84 13.62 9.79
CA HIS A 6 -6.95 13.41 8.86
C HIS A 6 -6.44 13.07 7.45
N PHE A 7 -5.45 13.80 6.94
CA PHE A 7 -4.87 13.56 5.62
C PHE A 7 -4.21 12.17 5.50
N ASN A 8 -3.48 11.73 6.52
CA ASN A 8 -2.89 10.39 6.53
C ASN A 8 -3.95 9.28 6.53
N LYS A 9 -5.09 9.48 7.20
CA LYS A 9 -6.22 8.54 7.18
C LYS A 9 -6.87 8.47 5.80
N VAL A 10 -7.07 9.61 5.15
CA VAL A 10 -7.63 9.68 3.79
C VAL A 10 -6.73 8.96 2.79
N ILE A 11 -5.42 9.23 2.83
CA ILE A 11 -4.46 8.51 1.95
C ILE A 11 -4.54 7.01 2.17
N LYS A 12 -4.53 6.57 3.43
CA LYS A 12 -4.63 5.14 3.75
C LYS A 12 -5.92 4.52 3.19
N PHE A 13 -7.04 5.23 3.34
CA PHE A 13 -8.32 4.78 2.81
C PHE A 13 -8.31 4.67 1.28
N VAL A 14 -7.81 5.69 0.58
CA VAL A 14 -7.70 5.69 -0.90
C VAL A 14 -6.83 4.53 -1.40
N ILE A 15 -5.72 4.25 -0.72
CA ILE A 15 -4.84 3.13 -1.09
C ILE A 15 -5.56 1.80 -0.91
N ILE A 16 -6.20 1.56 0.23
CA ILE A 16 -6.93 0.32 0.49
C ILE A 16 -8.08 0.14 -0.49
N PHE A 17 -8.81 1.22 -0.78
CA PHE A 17 -9.90 1.20 -1.76
C PHE A 17 -9.39 0.84 -3.16
N GLY A 18 -8.29 1.44 -3.61
CA GLY A 18 -7.66 1.09 -4.88
C GLY A 18 -7.14 -0.35 -4.94
N ASP A 19 -6.56 -0.84 -3.84
CA ASP A 19 -6.15 -2.23 -3.72
C ASP A 19 -7.35 -3.19 -3.87
N LEU A 20 -8.51 -2.87 -3.25
CA LEU A 20 -9.74 -3.66 -3.37
C LEU A 20 -10.32 -3.62 -4.79
N CYS A 21 -10.30 -2.45 -5.43
CA CYS A 21 -10.72 -2.34 -6.83
C CYS A 21 -9.86 -3.23 -7.75
N LEU A 22 -8.53 -3.18 -7.60
CA LEU A 22 -7.61 -4.02 -8.37
C LEU A 22 -7.87 -5.50 -8.12
N LEU A 23 -8.04 -5.90 -6.86
CA LEU A 23 -8.31 -7.28 -6.46
C LEU A 23 -9.56 -7.82 -7.19
N ASN A 24 -10.66 -7.08 -7.14
CA ASN A 24 -11.92 -7.48 -7.76
C ASN A 24 -11.86 -7.47 -9.29
N ILE A 25 -11.28 -6.43 -9.90
CA ILE A 25 -11.15 -6.33 -11.36
C ILE A 25 -10.34 -7.51 -11.90
N ILE A 26 -9.20 -7.81 -11.30
CA ILE A 26 -8.34 -8.91 -11.74
C ILE A 26 -9.04 -10.26 -11.57
N PHE A 27 -9.70 -10.46 -10.42
CA PHE A 27 -10.42 -11.72 -10.14
C PHE A 27 -11.55 -11.96 -11.16
N ILE A 28 -12.41 -10.95 -11.38
CA ILE A 28 -13.51 -11.04 -12.32
C ILE A 28 -13.02 -11.18 -13.76
N SER A 29 -11.96 -10.43 -14.15
CA SER A 29 -11.39 -10.53 -15.50
C SER A 29 -10.84 -11.94 -15.77
N LEU A 30 -10.11 -12.51 -14.82
CA LEU A 30 -9.60 -13.87 -14.97
C LEU A 30 -10.70 -14.91 -14.95
N TYR A 31 -11.75 -14.70 -14.15
CA TYR A 31 -12.92 -15.57 -14.16
C TYR A 31 -13.57 -15.65 -15.54
N HIS A 32 -13.64 -14.55 -16.27
CA HIS A 32 -14.16 -14.53 -17.64
C HIS A 32 -13.21 -15.07 -18.71
N ILE A 33 -11.89 -15.03 -18.45
CA ILE A 33 -10.86 -15.54 -19.37
C ILE A 33 -10.73 -17.06 -19.26
N PHE A 34 -10.83 -17.57 -18.04
CA PHE A 34 -10.77 -19.02 -17.79
C PHE A 34 -12.09 -19.65 -18.17
N ASP A 35 -12.02 -20.64 -19.06
CA ASP A 35 -13.20 -21.32 -19.55
C ASP A 35 -13.94 -22.07 -18.44
N TYR A 36 -15.26 -22.11 -18.57
CA TYR A 36 -16.17 -22.81 -17.65
C TYR A 36 -15.78 -24.28 -17.40
N GLN A 37 -15.24 -24.96 -18.43
CA GLN A 37 -14.77 -26.33 -18.30
C GLN A 37 -13.56 -26.45 -17.38
N THR A 38 -12.76 -25.40 -17.26
CA THR A 38 -11.54 -25.35 -16.42
C THR A 38 -11.85 -25.01 -14.96
N LEU A 39 -12.90 -24.22 -14.71
CA LEU A 39 -13.29 -23.75 -13.37
C LEU A 39 -14.27 -24.69 -12.67
N GLY A 40 -15.08 -25.45 -13.44
CA GLY A 40 -16.11 -26.31 -12.90
C GLY A 40 -17.39 -25.59 -12.46
N ASN A 41 -18.50 -26.35 -12.41
CA ASN A 41 -19.81 -25.81 -12.06
C ASN A 41 -19.89 -25.23 -10.64
N GLU A 42 -19.20 -25.88 -9.69
CA GLU A 42 -19.21 -25.47 -8.27
C GLU A 42 -18.58 -24.09 -8.09
N PHE A 43 -17.50 -23.80 -8.81
CA PHE A 43 -16.84 -22.50 -8.75
C PHE A 43 -17.74 -21.37 -9.25
N THR A 44 -18.53 -21.63 -10.29
CA THR A 44 -19.43 -20.64 -10.89
C THR A 44 -20.58 -20.29 -9.96
N HIS A 45 -21.18 -21.27 -9.29
CA HIS A 45 -22.24 -21.05 -8.32
C HIS A 45 -21.76 -20.36 -7.05
N SER A 46 -20.47 -20.53 -6.70
CA SER A 46 -19.85 -19.96 -5.50
C SER A 46 -19.20 -18.59 -5.71
N LEU A 47 -19.25 -18.02 -6.92
CA LEU A 47 -18.60 -16.75 -7.25
C LEU A 47 -18.92 -15.59 -6.28
N PRO A 48 -20.19 -15.32 -5.89
CA PRO A 48 -20.49 -14.25 -4.95
C PRO A 48 -19.86 -14.48 -3.58
N GLN A 49 -19.88 -15.72 -3.10
CA GLN A 49 -19.30 -16.10 -1.81
C GLN A 49 -17.78 -15.96 -1.83
N LEU A 50 -17.13 -16.36 -2.93
CA LEU A 50 -15.70 -16.19 -3.14
C LEU A 50 -15.30 -14.72 -3.14
N LEU A 51 -16.06 -13.85 -3.83
CA LEU A 51 -15.81 -12.42 -3.85
C LEU A 51 -15.94 -11.79 -2.45
N VAL A 52 -16.96 -12.13 -1.69
CA VAL A 52 -17.13 -11.64 -0.33
C VAL A 52 -15.97 -12.09 0.55
N LEU A 53 -15.63 -13.39 0.52
CA LEU A 53 -14.51 -13.94 1.28
C LEU A 53 -13.17 -13.29 0.89
N LEU A 54 -12.92 -13.12 -0.42
CA LEU A 54 -11.73 -12.51 -0.96
C LEU A 54 -11.51 -11.09 -0.40
N ASN A 55 -12.55 -10.26 -0.41
CA ASN A 55 -12.49 -8.89 0.09
C ASN A 55 -12.34 -8.85 1.62
N LEU A 56 -13.06 -9.70 2.34
CA LEU A 56 -12.98 -9.76 3.81
C LEU A 56 -11.59 -10.16 4.29
N VAL A 57 -11.02 -11.21 3.69
CA VAL A 57 -9.66 -11.65 3.99
C VAL A 57 -8.64 -10.56 3.66
N TYR A 58 -8.84 -9.83 2.55
CA TYR A 58 -7.94 -8.73 2.17
C TYR A 58 -7.96 -7.60 3.21
N LEU A 59 -9.13 -7.22 3.71
CA LEU A 59 -9.27 -6.22 4.77
C LEU A 59 -8.60 -6.67 6.07
N LEU A 60 -8.76 -7.93 6.46
CA LEU A 60 -8.09 -8.51 7.64
C LEU A 60 -6.56 -8.47 7.50
N CYS A 61 -6.03 -8.88 6.35
CA CYS A 61 -4.59 -8.82 6.08
C CYS A 61 -4.03 -7.39 6.12
N ASN A 62 -4.76 -6.41 5.57
CA ASN A 62 -4.36 -5.01 5.62
C ASN A 62 -4.45 -4.40 7.03
N TYR A 63 -5.42 -4.81 7.83
CA TYR A 63 -5.52 -4.39 9.22
C TYR A 63 -4.29 -4.84 10.03
N SER A 64 -3.88 -6.09 9.87
CA SER A 64 -2.73 -6.67 10.58
C SER A 64 -1.38 -6.10 10.09
N ASN A 65 -1.17 -5.97 8.78
CA ASN A 65 0.14 -5.60 8.22
C ASN A 65 0.35 -4.09 8.01
N GLY A 66 -0.70 -3.29 8.07
CA GLY A 66 -0.69 -1.85 7.88
C GLY A 66 -0.17 -1.36 6.53
N VAL A 67 -0.72 -0.26 6.04
CA VAL A 67 -0.23 0.42 4.82
C VAL A 67 0.77 1.49 5.24
N ILE A 68 2.03 1.41 4.73
CA ILE A 68 3.12 2.34 5.08
C ILE A 68 3.28 3.53 4.14
N LEU A 69 2.50 3.59 3.06
CA LEU A 69 2.65 4.65 2.05
C LEU A 69 2.37 6.07 2.58
N HIS A 70 1.73 6.18 3.74
CA HIS A 70 1.54 7.46 4.41
C HIS A 70 2.82 7.98 5.08
N GLU A 71 3.83 7.12 5.30
CA GLU A 71 5.14 7.52 5.80
C GLU A 71 5.86 8.38 4.76
N ARG A 72 6.61 9.42 5.18
CA ARG A 72 7.25 10.37 4.27
C ARG A 72 8.47 9.78 3.59
N ILE A 73 9.27 9.04 4.35
CA ILE A 73 10.53 8.45 3.88
C ILE A 73 10.38 6.94 3.90
N VAL A 74 10.05 6.36 2.74
CA VAL A 74 9.96 4.90 2.57
C VAL A 74 10.78 4.48 1.36
N ARG A 75 11.63 3.49 1.51
CA ARG A 75 12.37 2.90 0.40
C ARG A 75 11.42 2.08 -0.49
N PRO A 76 11.53 2.14 -1.84
CA PRO A 76 10.68 1.39 -2.77
C PRO A 76 10.66 -0.11 -2.47
N GLU A 77 11.82 -0.68 -2.15
CA GLU A 77 11.98 -2.10 -1.81
C GLU A 77 11.10 -2.53 -0.63
N ARG A 78 10.95 -1.66 0.38
CA ARG A 78 10.10 -1.93 1.54
C ARG A 78 8.63 -2.02 1.16
N ILE A 79 8.20 -1.21 0.17
CA ILE A 79 6.83 -1.24 -0.35
C ILE A 79 6.57 -2.56 -1.07
N VAL A 80 7.47 -2.95 -1.98
CA VAL A 80 7.35 -4.20 -2.75
C VAL A 80 7.40 -5.42 -1.83
N ARG A 81 8.34 -5.45 -0.88
CA ARG A 81 8.44 -6.55 0.11
C ARG A 81 7.17 -6.68 0.96
N ARG A 82 6.57 -5.57 1.37
CA ARG A 82 5.29 -5.61 2.10
C ARG A 82 4.13 -6.04 1.21
N ALA A 83 4.07 -5.58 -0.04
CA ALA A 83 3.07 -6.04 -1.00
C ALA A 83 3.17 -7.56 -1.19
N PHE A 84 4.37 -8.09 -1.40
CA PHE A 84 4.63 -9.52 -1.54
C PHE A 84 4.17 -10.31 -0.32
N ARG A 85 4.60 -9.89 0.87
CA ARG A 85 4.19 -10.54 2.13
C ARG A 85 2.68 -10.53 2.31
N ASN A 86 2.03 -9.39 2.06
CA ASN A 86 0.58 -9.26 2.17
C ASN A 86 -0.15 -10.17 1.17
N THR A 87 0.35 -10.29 -0.05
CA THR A 87 -0.21 -11.18 -1.08
C THR A 87 -0.09 -12.65 -0.68
N ILE A 88 1.06 -13.07 -0.12
CA ILE A 88 1.24 -14.44 0.36
C ILE A 88 0.31 -14.76 1.52
N PHE A 89 0.23 -13.88 2.53
CA PHE A 89 -0.67 -14.08 3.67
C PHE A 89 -2.13 -14.12 3.23
N HIS A 90 -2.52 -13.24 2.32
CA HIS A 90 -3.85 -13.22 1.75
C HIS A 90 -4.15 -14.53 1.01
N ALA A 91 -3.22 -15.01 0.15
CA ALA A 91 -3.37 -16.25 -0.59
C ALA A 91 -3.54 -17.45 0.36
N ALA A 92 -2.65 -17.57 1.34
CA ALA A 92 -2.70 -18.66 2.31
C ALA A 92 -4.01 -18.67 3.10
N LEU A 93 -4.41 -17.51 3.63
CA LEU A 93 -5.63 -17.40 4.44
C LEU A 93 -6.90 -17.60 3.60
N PHE A 94 -6.94 -16.98 2.39
CA PHE A 94 -8.09 -17.12 1.50
C PHE A 94 -8.29 -18.57 1.05
N ILE A 95 -7.23 -19.24 0.57
CA ILE A 95 -7.32 -20.64 0.11
C ILE A 95 -7.71 -21.55 1.27
N SER A 96 -7.12 -21.37 2.46
CA SER A 96 -7.46 -22.16 3.64
C SER A 96 -8.93 -22.01 4.04
N LEU A 97 -9.44 -20.77 4.08
CA LEU A 97 -10.84 -20.53 4.45
C LEU A 97 -11.82 -20.99 3.37
N ALA A 98 -11.49 -20.80 2.09
CA ALA A 98 -12.33 -21.27 0.98
C ALA A 98 -12.41 -22.80 0.95
N THR A 99 -11.29 -23.49 1.20
CA THR A 99 -11.28 -24.97 1.32
C THR A 99 -12.07 -25.44 2.53
N LEU A 100 -11.94 -24.78 3.67
CA LEU A 100 -12.66 -25.13 4.89
C LEU A 100 -14.18 -24.93 4.75
N ALA A 101 -14.58 -23.92 3.99
CA ALA A 101 -15.99 -23.61 3.70
C ALA A 101 -16.56 -24.42 2.53
N GLU A 102 -15.77 -25.33 1.94
CA GLU A 102 -16.14 -26.13 0.78
C GLU A 102 -16.58 -25.29 -0.45
N ILE A 103 -16.09 -24.05 -0.52
CA ILE A 103 -16.38 -23.12 -1.61
C ILE A 103 -15.36 -23.37 -2.72
N GLY A 104 -15.78 -23.95 -3.84
CA GLY A 104 -15.04 -24.34 -5.02
C GLY A 104 -13.62 -23.74 -5.22
N THR A 105 -12.59 -24.48 -4.81
CA THR A 105 -11.17 -24.10 -4.95
C THR A 105 -10.43 -24.96 -5.96
N SER A 106 -11.14 -25.57 -6.89
CA SER A 106 -10.67 -26.70 -7.72
C SER A 106 -9.52 -26.36 -8.68
N SER A 107 -9.28 -25.09 -9.05
CA SER A 107 -8.29 -24.75 -10.06
C SER A 107 -7.04 -24.04 -9.49
N LEU A 108 -6.02 -24.84 -9.18
CA LEU A 108 -4.71 -24.30 -8.75
C LEU A 108 -4.12 -23.32 -9.79
N ARG A 109 -4.31 -23.61 -11.09
CA ARG A 109 -3.82 -22.74 -12.19
C ARG A 109 -4.46 -21.36 -12.14
N PHE A 110 -5.76 -21.28 -11.91
CA PHE A 110 -6.48 -20.01 -11.77
C PHE A 110 -5.90 -19.17 -10.64
N PHE A 111 -5.76 -19.74 -9.45
CA PHE A 111 -5.25 -19.01 -8.28
C PHE A 111 -3.77 -18.63 -8.45
N ALA A 112 -2.95 -19.46 -9.06
CA ALA A 112 -1.56 -19.11 -9.35
C ALA A 112 -1.47 -17.91 -10.31
N CYS A 113 -2.23 -17.91 -11.40
CA CYS A 113 -2.32 -16.78 -12.32
C CYS A 113 -2.87 -15.51 -11.62
N PHE A 114 -3.95 -15.67 -10.85
CA PHE A 114 -4.57 -14.56 -10.12
C PHE A 114 -3.58 -13.89 -9.17
N TYR A 115 -2.93 -14.63 -8.30
CA TYR A 115 -2.00 -14.06 -7.31
C TYR A 115 -0.72 -13.52 -7.95
N GLY A 116 -0.25 -14.11 -9.05
CA GLY A 116 0.88 -13.61 -9.82
C GLY A 116 0.58 -12.24 -10.42
N ILE A 117 -0.54 -12.12 -11.14
CA ILE A 117 -0.97 -10.85 -11.77
C ILE A 117 -1.32 -9.83 -10.70
N PHE A 118 -2.05 -10.23 -9.67
CA PHE A 118 -2.43 -9.34 -8.57
C PHE A 118 -1.21 -8.74 -7.87
N PHE A 119 -0.18 -9.54 -7.56
CA PHE A 119 1.05 -9.03 -6.95
C PHE A 119 1.74 -7.97 -7.83
N ILE A 120 1.88 -8.24 -9.14
CA ILE A 120 2.52 -7.32 -10.08
C ILE A 120 1.74 -6.00 -10.14
N CYS A 121 0.42 -6.08 -10.36
CA CYS A 121 -0.44 -4.90 -10.43
C CYS A 121 -0.46 -4.10 -9.13
N LEU A 122 -0.51 -4.79 -7.98
CA LEU A 122 -0.45 -4.17 -6.65
C LEU A 122 0.87 -3.45 -6.42
N ALA A 123 2.00 -4.05 -6.79
CA ALA A 123 3.32 -3.45 -6.64
C ALA A 123 3.44 -2.19 -7.51
N VAL A 124 3.04 -2.28 -8.79
CA VAL A 124 3.04 -1.14 -9.73
C VAL A 124 2.13 -0.02 -9.22
N TYR A 125 0.89 -0.34 -8.82
CA TYR A 125 -0.05 0.63 -8.27
C TYR A 125 0.52 1.36 -7.05
N ARG A 126 1.08 0.65 -6.09
CA ARG A 126 1.65 1.24 -4.88
C ARG A 126 2.90 2.10 -5.15
N LEU A 127 3.75 1.68 -6.09
CA LEU A 127 4.91 2.49 -6.50
C LEU A 127 4.47 3.76 -7.24
N MET A 128 3.49 3.64 -8.15
CA MET A 128 2.91 4.79 -8.86
C MET A 128 2.26 5.76 -7.88
N PHE A 129 1.47 5.26 -6.93
CA PHE A 129 0.84 6.09 -5.90
C PHE A 129 1.89 6.83 -5.05
N ARG A 130 2.98 6.15 -4.68
CA ARG A 130 4.12 6.78 -3.99
C ARG A 130 4.73 7.91 -4.84
N TYR A 131 4.94 7.66 -6.13
CA TYR A 131 5.47 8.68 -7.05
C TYR A 131 4.56 9.91 -7.11
N LEU A 132 3.26 9.71 -7.24
CA LEU A 132 2.26 10.78 -7.24
C LEU A 132 2.27 11.58 -5.93
N LEU A 133 2.39 10.89 -4.78
CA LEU A 133 2.51 11.56 -3.48
C LEU A 133 3.78 12.40 -3.36
N LYS A 134 4.92 11.92 -3.91
CA LYS A 134 6.15 12.70 -3.96
C LYS A 134 5.99 13.96 -4.80
N ARG A 135 5.44 13.83 -6.00
CA ARG A 135 5.14 14.98 -6.88
C ARG A 135 4.19 15.97 -6.22
N TYR A 136 3.11 15.49 -5.60
CA TYR A 136 2.18 16.36 -4.87
C TYR A 136 2.87 17.19 -3.77
N ARG A 137 3.87 16.61 -3.09
CA ARG A 137 4.66 17.31 -2.07
C ARG A 137 5.60 18.35 -2.67
N GLU A 138 6.21 18.07 -3.81
CA GLU A 138 7.06 19.05 -4.55
C GLU A 138 6.28 20.32 -4.87
N TYR A 139 5.00 20.19 -5.25
CA TYR A 139 4.12 21.35 -5.50
C TYR A 139 3.59 22.00 -4.21
N GLY A 140 4.14 21.64 -3.06
CA GLY A 140 3.80 22.25 -1.77
C GLY A 140 2.59 21.64 -1.07
N GLY A 141 1.98 20.58 -1.65
CA GLY A 141 0.91 19.84 -1.00
C GLY A 141 1.43 19.04 0.20
N ASN A 142 0.66 19.03 1.31
CA ASN A 142 1.01 18.29 2.53
C ASN A 142 2.42 18.61 3.06
N SER A 143 2.88 19.86 2.92
CA SER A 143 4.14 20.33 3.49
C SER A 143 4.06 20.42 5.01
N ARG A 144 5.20 20.22 5.68
CA ARG A 144 5.35 20.44 7.13
C ARG A 144 6.45 21.43 7.37
N THR A 145 6.12 22.46 8.12
CA THR A 145 7.12 23.42 8.61
C THR A 145 7.90 22.77 9.75
N VAL A 146 9.22 22.83 9.64
CA VAL A 146 10.16 22.31 10.63
C VAL A 146 11.05 23.43 11.10
N VAL A 147 11.26 23.50 12.40
CA VAL A 147 12.25 24.37 13.04
C VAL A 147 13.37 23.48 13.58
N LEU A 148 14.59 23.78 13.20
CA LEU A 148 15.77 23.07 13.66
C LEU A 148 16.34 23.79 14.88
N VAL A 149 16.59 23.04 15.97
CA VAL A 149 17.14 23.57 17.21
C VAL A 149 18.37 22.77 17.60
N GLY A 150 19.50 23.46 17.74
CA GLY A 150 20.76 22.83 18.17
C GLY A 150 21.99 23.44 17.48
N SER A 151 23.18 23.08 17.98
CA SER A 151 24.45 23.63 17.51
C SER A 151 25.45 22.55 17.04
N ASN A 152 24.99 21.32 16.81
CA ASN A 152 25.87 20.20 16.47
C ASN A 152 26.10 20.09 14.96
N LYS A 153 27.26 19.57 14.54
CA LYS A 153 27.65 19.33 13.14
C LYS A 153 26.61 18.50 12.37
N ASN A 154 25.98 17.55 13.04
CA ASN A 154 24.92 16.71 12.48
C ASN A 154 23.67 17.53 12.08
N MET A 155 23.46 18.70 12.66
CA MET A 155 22.35 19.59 12.32
C MET A 155 22.52 20.26 10.96
N ALA A 156 23.76 20.59 10.60
CA ALA A 156 24.07 21.13 9.28
C ALA A 156 23.84 20.10 8.18
N GLU A 157 24.22 18.84 8.42
CA GLU A 157 23.97 17.71 7.53
C GLU A 157 22.47 17.45 7.38
N LEU A 158 21.74 17.44 8.50
CA LEU A 158 20.28 17.29 8.50
C LEU A 158 19.58 18.43 7.75
N TYR A 159 20.05 19.66 7.91
CA TYR A 159 19.56 20.81 7.16
C TYR A 159 19.76 20.62 5.65
N GLN A 160 20.97 20.25 5.23
CA GLN A 160 21.28 20.01 3.83
C GLN A 160 20.45 18.87 3.23
N GLU A 161 20.26 17.77 3.97
CA GLU A 161 19.44 16.64 3.55
C GLU A 161 17.95 17.02 3.40
N MET A 162 17.42 17.78 4.36
CA MET A 162 16.03 18.25 4.30
C MET A 162 15.79 19.35 3.26
N ALA A 163 16.74 20.26 3.08
CA ALA A 163 16.65 21.34 2.11
C ALA A 163 16.89 20.85 0.67
N GLY A 164 17.72 19.81 0.52
CA GLY A 164 18.09 19.24 -0.77
C GLY A 164 17.02 18.36 -1.41
N ASP A 165 16.07 17.81 -0.62
CA ASP A 165 15.00 16.96 -1.16
C ASP A 165 13.59 17.55 -0.87
N PRO A 166 13.06 18.41 -1.75
CA PRO A 166 11.73 19.00 -1.60
C PRO A 166 10.60 17.93 -1.63
N THR A 167 10.89 16.73 -2.14
CA THR A 167 9.88 15.64 -2.25
C THR A 167 9.47 15.08 -0.89
N THR A 168 10.26 15.31 0.15
CA THR A 168 9.93 14.95 1.54
C THR A 168 8.80 15.81 2.08
N GLY A 169 8.58 17.00 1.49
CA GLY A 169 7.58 17.98 1.90
C GLY A 169 7.89 18.62 3.25
N PHE A 170 9.16 18.67 3.66
CA PHE A 170 9.60 19.50 4.78
C PHE A 170 9.97 20.89 4.29
N ARG A 171 9.49 21.91 4.99
CA ARG A 171 9.86 23.32 4.79
C ARG A 171 10.53 23.81 6.06
N ILE A 172 11.80 24.17 5.96
CA ILE A 172 12.55 24.70 7.09
C ILE A 172 12.14 26.17 7.24
N SER A 173 11.57 26.52 8.40
CA SER A 173 11.11 27.88 8.73
C SER A 173 12.13 28.66 9.56
N GLY A 174 13.02 27.97 10.25
CA GLY A 174 14.04 28.62 11.06
C GLY A 174 15.05 27.64 11.61
N TYR A 175 16.20 28.19 11.95
CA TYR A 175 17.30 27.49 12.60
C TYR A 175 17.65 28.26 13.87
N PHE A 176 17.57 27.61 15.02
CA PHE A 176 17.96 28.18 16.30
C PHE A 176 19.23 27.45 16.78
N CYS A 177 20.31 28.21 16.90
CA CYS A 177 21.59 27.76 17.42
C CYS A 177 21.88 28.48 18.73
N ASP A 178 22.26 27.77 19.77
CA ASP A 178 22.88 28.39 20.94
C ASP A 178 24.27 28.88 20.51
N LEU A 179 24.40 30.17 20.28
CA LEU A 179 25.71 30.79 20.17
C LEU A 179 26.38 30.69 21.55
N PRO A 180 27.63 30.21 21.63
CA PRO A 180 28.36 30.30 22.89
C PRO A 180 28.40 31.78 23.27
N SER A 181 27.83 32.11 24.44
CA SER A 181 28.00 33.43 25.03
C SER A 181 29.50 33.65 25.29
N ASN A 182 30.11 34.54 24.52
CA ASN A 182 31.44 35.07 24.83
C ASN A 182 31.38 35.84 26.13
#